data_3c6fb4eb555f4605b098087e22915305
#
_entry.id   3c6fb4eb555f4605b098087e22915305
#
_cell.length_a   1.000
_cell.length_b   1.000
_cell.length_c   1.000
_cell.angle_alpha   90.00
_cell.angle_beta   90.00
_cell.angle_gamma   90.00
#
_symmetry.space_group_name_H-M   'P 1'
#
loop_
_entity.id
_entity.type
_entity.pdbx_description
1 polymer ?
#
loop_
_entity_poly.entity_id
_entity_poly.type
_entity_poly.pdbx_seq_one_letter_code
_entity_poly.pdbx_strand_id
1 'polypeptide(L)'
;VKVVIVGAGPAGLAAAEHALRAGARVTVLDQADAPGGQYHRMLPEAYAARSPERVQHGRAEFDRSRRVLAHPRCQWLPGSTVWAFDRAEKRVHVLRGQADGGGRRRLSLVPDALILATGAHDRTLPFPGWELPGVYTAGAAQALAKGERVAIGERVLVAGAGPFLLPVAESLLGVGAEVVAVLEANPFTTVRKGWSSRPWRLAAHAGKAGELARYTATLARHRVPYRPGRAVIEARGADRVREVVTAKVRADWSIVPGTERTYEVDAVCVGHGFTPQPELAVAAGCVLDGGFVRVDGAQRTTVDGVFAAGEITGIGGAVTAAAEGAVAGCAAAGGEPSPGLIRARDRARTFAERLATAHPIGTAWRSWLREDTIVCRCEETTYGELTRAAGDAACPGPHALKLGTRAGLGPCQGRICGPTVSELCGGTERHHRPIAQPIRLGELAARTEGEPE
;
A
#
# COMPACT_ATOMS: atom_id res chain seq x y z
N VAL A 1 29.92 1.71 8.37
CA VAL A 1 28.92 0.93 7.65
C VAL A 1 28.16 1.85 6.69
N LYS A 2 28.00 1.43 5.42
CA LYS A 2 27.20 2.12 4.41
C LYS A 2 25.84 1.42 4.34
N VAL A 3 24.79 2.12 4.70
CA VAL A 3 23.41 1.61 4.67
C VAL A 3 22.64 2.28 3.52
N VAL A 4 22.09 1.49 2.63
CA VAL A 4 21.14 1.96 1.60
C VAL A 4 19.72 1.61 2.04
N ILE A 5 18.83 2.59 1.99
CA ILE A 5 17.41 2.46 2.37
C ILE A 5 16.56 2.76 1.14
N VAL A 6 15.66 1.85 0.79
CA VAL A 6 14.75 1.99 -0.34
C VAL A 6 13.34 2.28 0.18
N GLY A 7 12.89 3.51 -0.02
CA GLY A 7 11.64 4.06 0.48
C GLY A 7 11.86 5.09 1.59
N ALA A 8 11.35 6.31 1.41
CA ALA A 8 11.39 7.42 2.37
C ALA A 8 10.04 7.63 3.10
N GLY A 9 9.27 6.56 3.27
CA GLY A 9 8.08 6.53 4.10
C GLY A 9 8.43 6.46 5.60
N PRO A 10 7.42 6.30 6.50
CA PRO A 10 7.65 6.23 7.94
C PRO A 10 8.72 5.22 8.37
N ALA A 11 8.75 4.02 7.73
CA ALA A 11 9.75 3.00 8.02
C ALA A 11 11.15 3.45 7.61
N GLY A 12 11.32 3.97 6.39
CA GLY A 12 12.64 4.37 5.88
C GLY A 12 13.21 5.58 6.61
N LEU A 13 12.39 6.57 6.96
CA LEU A 13 12.83 7.74 7.75
C LEU A 13 13.29 7.34 9.15
N ALA A 14 12.54 6.46 9.83
CA ALA A 14 12.92 5.93 11.14
C ALA A 14 14.19 5.06 11.05
N ALA A 15 14.31 4.25 10.00
CA ALA A 15 15.51 3.45 9.75
C ALA A 15 16.75 4.35 9.54
N ALA A 16 16.62 5.42 8.75
CA ALA A 16 17.68 6.38 8.52
C ALA A 16 18.13 7.04 9.83
N GLU A 17 17.20 7.48 10.66
CA GLU A 17 17.48 8.11 11.95
C GLU A 17 18.29 7.18 12.87
N HIS A 18 17.84 5.93 13.01
CA HIS A 18 18.49 4.98 13.91
C HIS A 18 19.81 4.44 13.36
N ALA A 19 19.96 4.27 12.04
CA ALA A 19 21.24 3.92 11.43
C ALA A 19 22.28 5.04 11.61
N LEU A 20 21.89 6.30 11.42
CA LEU A 20 22.77 7.46 11.66
C LEU A 20 23.18 7.59 13.12
N ARG A 21 22.27 7.36 14.07
CA ARG A 21 22.58 7.33 15.51
C ARG A 21 23.58 6.23 15.85
N ALA A 22 23.50 5.08 15.18
CA ALA A 22 24.45 3.98 15.32
C ALA A 22 25.78 4.20 14.56
N GLY A 23 26.00 5.37 13.96
CA GLY A 23 27.26 5.75 13.34
C GLY A 23 27.38 5.46 11.84
N ALA A 24 26.35 4.93 11.18
CA ALA A 24 26.38 4.61 9.76
C ALA A 24 26.43 5.86 8.84
N ARG A 25 26.85 5.65 7.59
CA ARG A 25 26.55 6.54 6.46
C ARG A 25 25.33 5.99 5.77
N VAL A 26 24.36 6.84 5.50
CA VAL A 26 23.05 6.42 4.98
C VAL A 26 22.79 7.04 3.61
N THR A 27 22.32 6.24 2.67
CA THR A 27 21.71 6.73 1.42
C THR A 27 20.25 6.32 1.39
N VAL A 28 19.35 7.30 1.29
CA VAL A 28 17.91 7.06 1.20
C VAL A 28 17.46 7.31 -0.24
N LEU A 29 16.82 6.32 -0.84
CA LEU A 29 16.26 6.33 -2.19
C LEU A 29 14.74 6.32 -2.13
N ASP A 30 14.08 7.18 -2.89
CA ASP A 30 12.64 7.09 -3.13
C ASP A 30 12.31 7.49 -4.57
N GLN A 31 11.32 6.83 -5.17
CA GLN A 31 10.84 7.17 -6.50
C GLN A 31 10.06 8.48 -6.54
N ALA A 32 9.51 8.92 -5.40
CA ALA A 32 8.84 10.21 -5.26
C ALA A 32 9.87 11.35 -5.10
N ASP A 33 9.46 12.56 -5.46
CA ASP A 33 10.28 13.75 -5.32
C ASP A 33 10.34 14.26 -3.88
N ALA A 34 9.35 13.89 -3.05
CA ALA A 34 9.24 14.29 -1.65
C ALA A 34 9.22 13.06 -0.73
N PRO A 35 9.81 13.18 0.49
CA PRO A 35 9.74 12.12 1.49
C PRO A 35 8.35 12.05 2.14
N GLY A 36 8.09 10.96 2.87
CA GLY A 36 6.86 10.77 3.65
C GLY A 36 6.02 9.58 3.21
N GLY A 37 6.29 9.04 2.01
CA GLY A 37 5.56 7.91 1.44
C GLY A 37 4.06 8.22 1.27
N GLN A 38 3.22 7.20 1.32
CA GLN A 38 1.78 7.37 1.13
C GLN A 38 1.09 8.00 2.36
N TYR A 39 1.62 7.77 3.55
CA TYR A 39 1.01 8.24 4.80
C TYR A 39 1.15 9.76 4.99
N HIS A 40 2.36 10.28 4.80
CA HIS A 40 2.69 11.70 4.92
C HIS A 40 2.69 12.42 3.56
N ARG A 41 1.76 12.05 2.67
CA ARG A 41 1.62 12.76 1.40
C ARG A 41 1.30 14.23 1.66
N MET A 42 2.20 15.12 1.23
CA MET A 42 2.15 16.56 1.47
C MET A 42 1.69 17.29 0.22
N LEU A 43 1.13 18.49 0.42
CA LEU A 43 0.89 19.42 -0.67
C LEU A 43 2.22 19.83 -1.30
N PRO A 44 2.29 19.95 -2.64
CA PRO A 44 3.44 20.53 -3.32
C PRO A 44 3.79 21.91 -2.74
N GLU A 45 5.07 22.20 -2.61
CA GLU A 45 5.52 23.50 -2.08
C GLU A 45 5.02 24.67 -2.96
N ALA A 46 4.89 24.45 -4.26
CA ALA A 46 4.35 25.40 -5.21
C ALA A 46 2.91 25.89 -4.89
N TYR A 47 2.14 25.13 -4.11
CA TYR A 47 0.79 25.56 -3.70
C TYR A 47 0.80 26.65 -2.63
N ALA A 48 1.94 26.94 -2.02
CA ALA A 48 2.11 27.98 -1.00
C ALA A 48 0.98 28.00 0.06
N ALA A 49 0.63 26.82 0.57
CA ALA A 49 -0.49 26.64 1.48
C ALA A 49 -0.33 27.47 2.76
N ARG A 50 -1.30 28.33 3.10
CA ARG A 50 -1.25 29.21 4.27
C ARG A 50 -1.36 28.46 5.60
N SER A 51 -2.07 27.31 5.64
CA SER A 51 -2.33 26.51 6.85
C SER A 51 -2.30 25.03 6.52
N PRO A 52 -1.13 24.49 6.12
CA PRO A 52 -1.02 23.10 5.70
C PRO A 52 -1.31 22.10 6.83
N GLU A 53 -1.13 22.49 8.10
CA GLU A 53 -1.46 21.69 9.28
C GLU A 53 -2.95 21.38 9.41
N ARG A 54 -3.84 22.18 8.84
CA ARG A 54 -5.29 21.93 8.83
C ARG A 54 -5.67 20.77 7.93
N VAL A 55 -4.84 20.49 6.92
CA VAL A 55 -5.09 19.46 5.89
C VAL A 55 -4.30 18.18 6.20
N GLN A 56 -3.17 18.33 6.87
CA GLN A 56 -2.17 17.27 7.04
C GLN A 56 -1.95 16.97 8.51
N HIS A 57 -2.73 16.04 9.03
CA HIS A 57 -2.54 15.55 10.40
C HIS A 57 -1.16 14.91 10.56
N GLY A 58 -0.53 15.15 11.72
CA GLY A 58 0.81 14.61 12.00
C GLY A 58 1.96 15.37 11.32
N ARG A 59 1.70 16.56 10.75
CA ARG A 59 2.75 17.36 10.08
C ARG A 59 3.96 17.63 10.98
N ALA A 60 3.75 18.01 12.24
CA ALA A 60 4.86 18.29 13.17
C ALA A 60 5.74 17.04 13.42
N GLU A 61 5.14 15.84 13.44
CA GLU A 61 5.87 14.57 13.53
C GLU A 61 6.64 14.29 12.26
N PHE A 62 6.01 14.48 11.11
CA PHE A 62 6.66 14.35 9.81
C PHE A 62 7.82 15.34 9.64
N ASP A 63 7.64 16.62 10.00
CA ASP A 63 8.69 17.64 9.90
C ASP A 63 9.89 17.31 10.80
N ARG A 64 9.67 16.63 11.93
CA ARG A 64 10.76 16.08 12.74
C ARG A 64 11.46 14.92 12.05
N SER A 65 10.70 13.95 11.54
CA SER A 65 11.23 12.74 10.91
C SER A 65 12.05 13.06 9.66
N ARG A 66 11.58 13.98 8.80
CA ARG A 66 12.27 14.33 7.55
C ARG A 66 13.59 15.10 7.77
N ARG A 67 13.83 15.69 8.97
CA ARG A 67 15.11 16.38 9.28
C ARG A 67 16.32 15.45 9.16
N VAL A 68 16.11 14.14 9.31
CA VAL A 68 17.17 13.14 9.14
C VAL A 68 17.83 13.21 7.77
N LEU A 69 17.08 13.59 6.73
CA LEU A 69 17.57 13.68 5.36
C LEU A 69 18.57 14.83 5.14
N ALA A 70 18.56 15.83 6.03
CA ALA A 70 19.54 16.93 6.04
C ALA A 70 20.80 16.62 6.86
N HIS A 71 20.93 15.44 7.44
CA HIS A 71 22.10 15.07 8.25
C HIS A 71 23.34 14.92 7.37
N PRO A 72 24.55 15.42 7.76
CA PRO A 72 25.77 15.38 6.92
C PRO A 72 26.21 13.99 6.46
N ARG A 73 25.84 12.93 7.17
CA ARG A 73 26.10 11.53 6.81
C ARG A 73 24.92 10.84 6.10
N CYS A 74 23.89 11.62 5.72
CA CYS A 74 22.73 11.14 4.98
C CYS A 74 22.75 11.74 3.58
N GLN A 75 22.70 10.88 2.56
CA GLN A 75 22.48 11.29 1.19
C GLN A 75 21.02 11.00 0.82
N TRP A 76 20.26 12.05 0.52
CA TRP A 76 18.89 11.94 0.04
C TRP A 76 18.87 11.98 -1.49
N LEU A 77 18.30 10.94 -2.10
CA LEU A 77 18.17 10.77 -3.56
C LEU A 77 16.69 10.61 -3.93
N PRO A 78 15.93 11.69 -4.07
CA PRO A 78 14.57 11.65 -4.62
C PRO A 78 14.57 11.29 -6.10
N GLY A 79 13.39 10.92 -6.65
CA GLY A 79 13.23 10.54 -8.04
C GLY A 79 14.08 9.33 -8.44
N SER A 80 14.32 8.41 -7.50
CA SER A 80 15.22 7.27 -7.64
C SER A 80 14.45 5.96 -7.59
N THR A 81 14.27 5.32 -8.74
CA THR A 81 13.62 4.02 -8.87
C THR A 81 14.66 2.91 -8.79
N VAL A 82 14.60 2.07 -7.75
CA VAL A 82 15.41 0.84 -7.67
C VAL A 82 14.74 -0.22 -8.54
N TRP A 83 15.41 -0.64 -9.62
CA TRP A 83 14.83 -1.54 -10.59
C TRP A 83 15.37 -2.98 -10.53
N ALA A 84 16.57 -3.19 -9.95
CA ALA A 84 17.15 -4.53 -9.77
C ALA A 84 18.13 -4.54 -8.58
N PHE A 85 18.43 -5.74 -8.11
CA PHE A 85 19.46 -6.03 -7.13
C PHE A 85 20.29 -7.22 -7.59
N ASP A 86 21.60 -7.01 -7.79
CA ASP A 86 22.54 -8.10 -8.04
C ASP A 86 22.94 -8.72 -6.71
N ARG A 87 22.63 -10.00 -6.55
CA ARG A 87 22.86 -10.74 -5.31
C ARG A 87 24.33 -11.09 -5.10
N ALA A 88 25.07 -11.35 -6.18
CA ALA A 88 26.49 -11.77 -6.12
C ALA A 88 27.37 -10.58 -5.69
N GLU A 89 27.12 -9.42 -6.28
CA GLU A 89 27.88 -8.20 -6.03
C GLU A 89 27.26 -7.34 -4.92
N LYS A 90 26.10 -7.73 -4.36
CA LYS A 90 25.29 -6.91 -3.44
C LYS A 90 25.01 -5.50 -3.98
N ARG A 91 24.80 -5.39 -5.30
CA ARG A 91 24.68 -4.13 -6.04
C ARG A 91 23.24 -3.75 -6.25
N VAL A 92 22.87 -2.55 -5.81
CA VAL A 92 21.55 -1.92 -6.01
C VAL A 92 21.61 -1.11 -7.31
N HIS A 93 20.75 -1.44 -8.26
CA HIS A 93 20.64 -0.72 -9.53
C HIS A 93 19.49 0.29 -9.47
N VAL A 94 19.79 1.54 -9.80
CA VAL A 94 18.88 2.67 -9.66
C VAL A 94 18.75 3.41 -10.99
N LEU A 95 17.52 3.84 -11.30
CA LEU A 95 17.22 4.82 -12.34
C LEU A 95 16.85 6.13 -11.67
N ARG A 96 17.57 7.20 -11.96
CA ARG A 96 17.33 8.52 -11.39
C ARG A 96 16.70 9.46 -12.41
N GLY A 97 15.60 10.07 -12.06
CA GLY A 97 14.75 10.94 -12.87
C GLY A 97 13.27 10.66 -12.65
N GLN A 98 12.39 11.43 -13.26
CA GLN A 98 10.94 11.22 -13.13
C GLN A 98 10.57 9.79 -13.56
N ALA A 99 9.70 9.13 -12.80
CA ALA A 99 9.37 7.71 -12.97
C ALA A 99 8.98 7.35 -14.42
N ASP A 100 8.18 8.20 -15.07
CA ASP A 100 7.73 8.02 -16.45
C ASP A 100 8.43 8.96 -17.45
N GLY A 101 9.40 9.75 -16.96
CA GLY A 101 10.17 10.69 -17.76
C GLY A 101 11.15 10.02 -18.73
N GLY A 102 11.58 10.74 -19.75
CA GLY A 102 12.70 10.38 -20.58
C GLY A 102 14.04 10.75 -19.94
N GLY A 103 15.14 10.13 -20.42
CA GLY A 103 16.50 10.54 -20.02
C GLY A 103 16.88 10.24 -18.58
N ARG A 104 16.25 9.23 -17.95
CA ARG A 104 16.67 8.77 -16.63
C ARG A 104 18.11 8.23 -16.67
N ARG A 105 18.90 8.54 -15.65
CA ARG A 105 20.30 8.14 -15.55
C ARG A 105 20.44 6.91 -14.67
N ARG A 106 21.33 6.00 -15.07
CA ARG A 106 21.67 4.82 -14.28
C ARG A 106 22.67 5.18 -13.19
N LEU A 107 22.41 4.67 -11.99
CA LEU A 107 23.30 4.74 -10.84
C LEU A 107 23.38 3.35 -10.21
N SER A 108 24.53 2.96 -9.70
CA SER A 108 24.73 1.73 -8.94
C SER A 108 25.32 2.02 -7.57
N LEU A 109 24.82 1.33 -6.55
CA LEU A 109 25.29 1.45 -5.17
C LEU A 109 25.64 0.07 -4.63
N VAL A 110 26.76 -0.04 -3.92
CA VAL A 110 27.18 -1.26 -3.21
C VAL A 110 27.17 -0.97 -1.71
N PRO A 111 26.08 -1.29 -0.99
CA PRO A 111 25.98 -1.10 0.45
C PRO A 111 26.58 -2.25 1.23
N ASP A 112 26.97 -1.98 2.50
CA ASP A 112 27.25 -3.02 3.47
C ASP A 112 25.94 -3.65 4.00
N ALA A 113 24.86 -2.84 4.06
CA ALA A 113 23.51 -3.28 4.40
C ALA A 113 22.43 -2.57 3.57
N LEU A 114 21.40 -3.31 3.15
CA LEU A 114 20.25 -2.83 2.40
C LEU A 114 18.98 -2.94 3.26
N ILE A 115 18.24 -1.85 3.40
CA ILE A 115 16.93 -1.84 4.07
C ILE A 115 15.82 -1.63 3.04
N LEU A 116 14.92 -2.59 2.95
CA LEU A 116 13.74 -2.55 2.09
C LEU A 116 12.56 -1.96 2.87
N ALA A 117 12.15 -0.76 2.51
CA ALA A 117 11.01 -0.04 3.09
C ALA A 117 10.04 0.41 2.00
N THR A 118 9.82 -0.46 1.00
CA THR A 118 9.07 -0.19 -0.24
C THR A 118 7.57 -0.02 -0.04
N GLY A 119 7.04 -0.34 1.14
CA GLY A 119 5.66 -0.08 1.51
C GLY A 119 4.65 -1.02 0.86
N ALA A 120 3.43 -0.50 0.67
CA ALA A 120 2.29 -1.22 0.11
C ALA A 120 1.47 -0.28 -0.77
N HIS A 121 0.57 -0.86 -1.57
CA HIS A 121 -0.46 -0.17 -2.35
C HIS A 121 -1.84 -0.72 -2.03
N ASP A 122 -2.90 -0.05 -2.50
CA ASP A 122 -4.27 -0.52 -2.28
C ASP A 122 -4.48 -1.93 -2.84
N ARG A 123 -5.11 -2.79 -2.04
CA ARG A 123 -5.62 -4.07 -2.53
C ARG A 123 -6.88 -3.83 -3.35
N THR A 124 -6.88 -4.32 -4.58
CA THR A 124 -8.02 -4.23 -5.49
C THR A 124 -8.79 -5.55 -5.51
N LEU A 125 -10.09 -5.48 -5.25
CA LEU A 125 -11.02 -6.59 -5.48
C LEU A 125 -11.99 -6.14 -6.59
N PRO A 126 -12.04 -6.86 -7.72
CA PRO A 126 -12.94 -6.51 -8.82
C PRO A 126 -14.40 -6.77 -8.44
N PHE A 127 -15.29 -6.00 -9.05
CA PHE A 127 -16.72 -6.19 -9.04
C PHE A 127 -17.27 -5.65 -10.38
N PRO A 128 -18.44 -6.04 -10.84
CA PRO A 128 -19.01 -5.56 -12.11
C PRO A 128 -18.98 -4.03 -12.21
N GLY A 129 -18.36 -3.50 -13.26
CA GLY A 129 -18.24 -2.07 -13.52
C GLY A 129 -17.14 -1.33 -12.75
N TRP A 130 -16.28 -2.04 -12.03
CA TRP A 130 -15.17 -1.38 -11.27
C TRP A 130 -14.14 -0.71 -12.18
N GLU A 131 -14.11 -1.06 -13.45
CA GLU A 131 -13.25 -0.47 -14.49
C GLU A 131 -13.74 0.90 -14.98
N LEU A 132 -14.98 1.27 -14.71
CA LEU A 132 -15.57 2.54 -15.18
C LEU A 132 -14.78 3.75 -14.63
N PRO A 133 -14.60 4.81 -15.44
CA PRO A 133 -14.16 6.11 -14.94
C PRO A 133 -15.08 6.58 -13.80
N GLY A 134 -14.47 7.05 -12.69
CA GLY A 134 -15.17 7.39 -11.46
C GLY A 134 -15.08 6.31 -10.38
N VAL A 135 -14.54 5.12 -10.68
CA VAL A 135 -14.18 4.13 -9.66
C VAL A 135 -12.71 4.27 -9.29
N TYR A 136 -12.44 4.53 -8.01
CA TYR A 136 -11.12 4.74 -7.45
C TYR A 136 -10.84 3.75 -6.32
N THR A 137 -9.57 3.53 -6.02
CA THR A 137 -9.20 2.96 -4.72
C THR A 137 -9.25 4.05 -3.63
N ALA A 138 -9.45 3.63 -2.39
CA ALA A 138 -9.54 4.55 -1.26
C ALA A 138 -8.23 5.35 -1.06
N GLY A 139 -7.07 4.71 -1.28
CA GLY A 139 -5.77 5.37 -1.22
C GLY A 139 -5.55 6.37 -2.35
N ALA A 140 -5.99 6.06 -3.59
CA ALA A 140 -5.93 7.00 -4.69
C ALA A 140 -6.82 8.24 -4.43
N ALA A 141 -8.04 8.03 -3.94
CA ALA A 141 -8.95 9.12 -3.57
C ALA A 141 -8.35 10.03 -2.49
N GLN A 142 -7.75 9.43 -1.45
CA GLN A 142 -7.07 10.19 -0.41
C GLN A 142 -5.82 10.90 -0.93
N ALA A 143 -5.05 10.27 -1.81
CA ALA A 143 -3.86 10.86 -2.39
C ALA A 143 -4.18 12.14 -3.18
N LEU A 144 -5.21 12.11 -4.02
CA LEU A 144 -5.68 13.28 -4.75
C LEU A 144 -6.20 14.37 -3.80
N ALA A 145 -7.01 14.00 -2.80
CA ALA A 145 -7.56 14.96 -1.86
C ALA A 145 -6.49 15.62 -0.97
N LYS A 146 -5.52 14.86 -0.46
CA LYS A 146 -4.48 15.37 0.45
C LYS A 146 -3.30 16.01 -0.29
N GLY A 147 -2.82 15.37 -1.34
CA GLY A 147 -1.63 15.81 -2.07
C GLY A 147 -1.92 16.90 -3.09
N GLU A 148 -3.08 16.83 -3.77
CA GLU A 148 -3.38 17.70 -4.90
C GLU A 148 -4.59 18.61 -4.64
N ARG A 149 -5.30 18.45 -3.53
CA ARG A 149 -6.54 19.19 -3.21
C ARG A 149 -7.63 18.99 -4.27
N VAL A 150 -7.66 17.81 -4.90
CA VAL A 150 -8.61 17.44 -5.95
C VAL A 150 -9.66 16.48 -5.39
N ALA A 151 -10.94 16.79 -5.58
CA ALA A 151 -12.04 15.88 -5.36
C ALA A 151 -12.14 14.88 -6.53
N ILE A 152 -12.42 13.63 -6.22
CA ILE A 152 -12.62 12.57 -7.25
C ILE A 152 -13.99 12.65 -7.93
N GLY A 153 -14.91 13.43 -7.37
CA GLY A 153 -16.28 13.66 -7.82
C GLY A 153 -16.98 14.62 -6.88
N GLU A 154 -18.18 15.07 -7.27
CA GLU A 154 -19.04 15.93 -6.45
C GLU A 154 -19.79 15.11 -5.38
N ARG A 155 -20.36 13.96 -5.79
CA ARG A 155 -21.13 13.04 -4.95
C ARG A 155 -20.41 11.69 -4.88
N VAL A 156 -19.78 11.41 -3.75
CA VAL A 156 -18.86 10.28 -3.60
C VAL A 156 -19.37 9.26 -2.58
N LEU A 157 -19.37 7.99 -2.95
CA LEU A 157 -19.56 6.87 -2.02
C LEU A 157 -18.20 6.32 -1.58
N VAL A 158 -18.00 6.16 -0.27
CA VAL A 158 -16.80 5.52 0.30
C VAL A 158 -17.17 4.14 0.80
N ALA A 159 -16.49 3.08 0.36
CA ALA A 159 -16.82 1.72 0.74
C ALA A 159 -15.58 0.84 0.92
N GLY A 160 -15.72 -0.28 1.63
CA GLY A 160 -14.63 -1.26 1.77
C GLY A 160 -14.57 -1.89 3.15
N ALA A 161 -13.36 -2.13 3.64
CA ALA A 161 -13.11 -2.73 4.95
C ALA A 161 -12.02 -1.98 5.71
N GLY A 162 -12.31 -1.69 6.97
CA GLY A 162 -11.34 -1.12 7.90
C GLY A 162 -11.43 0.38 8.11
N PRO A 163 -10.80 0.86 9.19
CA PRO A 163 -10.91 2.24 9.63
C PRO A 163 -10.25 3.26 8.70
N PHE A 164 -9.49 2.81 7.69
CA PHE A 164 -8.91 3.69 6.67
C PHE A 164 -9.97 4.44 5.86
N LEU A 165 -11.19 3.90 5.78
CA LEU A 165 -12.32 4.59 5.13
C LEU A 165 -12.66 5.93 5.79
N LEU A 166 -12.42 6.09 7.10
CA LEU A 166 -12.74 7.30 7.85
C LEU A 166 -11.84 8.49 7.47
N PRO A 167 -10.49 8.39 7.48
CA PRO A 167 -9.64 9.47 7.01
C PRO A 167 -9.77 9.75 5.50
N VAL A 168 -10.19 8.76 4.70
CA VAL A 168 -10.52 8.98 3.28
C VAL A 168 -11.75 9.89 3.17
N ALA A 169 -12.84 9.56 3.87
CA ALA A 169 -14.06 10.37 3.91
C ALA A 169 -13.77 11.79 4.41
N GLU A 170 -13.00 11.95 5.51
CA GLU A 170 -12.57 13.25 6.02
C GLU A 170 -11.80 14.06 4.97
N SER A 171 -10.90 13.40 4.22
CA SER A 171 -10.10 14.07 3.18
C SER A 171 -10.96 14.54 2.02
N LEU A 172 -11.93 13.75 1.59
CA LEU A 172 -12.89 14.11 0.52
C LEU A 172 -13.81 15.26 0.94
N LEU A 173 -14.36 15.21 2.16
CA LEU A 173 -15.13 16.33 2.74
C LEU A 173 -14.28 17.61 2.80
N GLY A 174 -13.00 17.48 3.13
CA GLY A 174 -12.05 18.59 3.22
C GLY A 174 -11.71 19.24 1.87
N VAL A 175 -12.03 18.62 0.74
CA VAL A 175 -11.89 19.19 -0.62
C VAL A 175 -13.24 19.56 -1.22
N GLY A 176 -14.33 19.50 -0.45
CA GLY A 176 -15.66 19.96 -0.85
C GLY A 176 -16.54 18.89 -1.51
N ALA A 177 -16.14 17.64 -1.57
CA ALA A 177 -17.00 16.56 -2.05
C ALA A 177 -18.14 16.28 -1.06
N GLU A 178 -19.34 15.97 -1.57
CA GLU A 178 -20.43 15.39 -0.80
C GLU A 178 -20.16 13.88 -0.63
N VAL A 179 -19.83 13.45 0.59
CA VAL A 179 -19.75 12.01 0.90
C VAL A 179 -21.12 11.48 1.26
N VAL A 180 -21.73 10.68 0.37
CA VAL A 180 -23.13 10.20 0.52
C VAL A 180 -23.26 9.18 1.65
N ALA A 181 -22.26 8.31 1.81
CA ALA A 181 -22.17 7.35 2.90
C ALA A 181 -20.75 6.78 3.00
N VAL A 182 -20.44 6.21 4.16
CA VAL A 182 -19.29 5.32 4.37
C VAL A 182 -19.84 3.92 4.66
N LEU A 183 -19.46 2.95 3.84
CA LEU A 183 -19.91 1.55 3.94
C LEU A 183 -18.77 0.67 4.39
N GLU A 184 -18.89 0.07 5.57
CA GLU A 184 -17.98 -0.96 6.07
C GLU A 184 -18.56 -2.33 5.71
N ALA A 185 -17.80 -3.15 4.97
CA ALA A 185 -18.27 -4.47 4.54
C ALA A 185 -18.45 -5.42 5.72
N ASN A 186 -17.63 -5.31 6.75
CA ASN A 186 -17.76 -6.15 7.93
C ASN A 186 -18.98 -5.77 8.77
N PRO A 187 -19.84 -6.75 9.17
CA PRO A 187 -20.92 -6.51 10.11
C PRO A 187 -20.40 -5.97 11.45
N PHE A 188 -21.20 -5.13 12.10
CA PHE A 188 -20.84 -4.56 13.41
C PHE A 188 -20.43 -5.61 14.44
N THR A 189 -21.06 -6.79 14.41
CA THR A 189 -20.73 -7.91 15.30
C THR A 189 -19.32 -8.41 15.11
N THR A 190 -18.85 -8.52 13.85
CA THR A 190 -17.47 -8.91 13.50
C THR A 190 -16.48 -7.87 14.00
N VAL A 191 -16.71 -6.60 13.67
CA VAL A 191 -15.87 -5.48 14.10
C VAL A 191 -15.77 -5.43 15.62
N ARG A 192 -16.92 -5.46 16.32
CA ARG A 192 -16.96 -5.46 17.79
C ARG A 192 -16.20 -6.65 18.38
N LYS A 193 -16.41 -7.87 17.88
CA LYS A 193 -15.73 -9.07 18.35
C LYS A 193 -14.21 -8.95 18.21
N GLY A 194 -13.72 -8.45 17.09
CA GLY A 194 -12.29 -8.23 16.86
C GLY A 194 -11.70 -7.21 17.83
N TRP A 195 -12.38 -6.10 18.09
CA TRP A 195 -11.92 -5.07 19.01
C TRP A 195 -12.08 -5.44 20.48
N SER A 196 -13.13 -6.17 20.88
CA SER A 196 -13.40 -6.54 22.27
C SER A 196 -12.57 -7.72 22.77
N SER A 197 -11.88 -8.46 21.90
CA SER A 197 -10.99 -9.52 22.32
C SER A 197 -9.79 -8.95 23.10
N ARG A 198 -9.55 -9.35 24.36
CA ARG A 198 -8.46 -8.87 25.23
C ARG A 198 -8.42 -7.33 25.36
N PRO A 199 -9.48 -6.68 25.90
CA PRO A 199 -9.64 -5.22 25.90
C PRO A 199 -8.53 -4.46 26.64
N TRP A 200 -7.86 -5.08 27.62
CA TRP A 200 -6.74 -4.48 28.36
C TRP A 200 -5.56 -4.08 27.46
N ARG A 201 -5.39 -4.72 26.29
CA ARG A 201 -4.36 -4.35 25.33
C ARG A 201 -4.66 -3.05 24.58
N LEU A 202 -5.93 -2.59 24.61
CA LEU A 202 -6.33 -1.32 23.99
C LEU A 202 -5.89 -0.10 24.82
N ALA A 203 -5.73 -0.26 26.12
CA ALA A 203 -5.30 0.84 26.99
C ALA A 203 -3.97 1.48 26.54
N ALA A 204 -3.08 0.68 25.96
CA ALA A 204 -1.80 1.14 25.41
C ALA A 204 -1.96 2.00 24.13
N HIS A 205 -3.16 2.10 23.56
CA HIS A 205 -3.46 2.79 22.29
C HIS A 205 -4.52 3.88 22.44
N ALA A 206 -4.62 4.50 23.62
CA ALA A 206 -5.62 5.54 23.92
C ALA A 206 -5.62 6.71 22.91
N GLY A 207 -4.47 7.07 22.33
CA GLY A 207 -4.38 8.08 21.27
C GLY A 207 -5.22 7.75 20.03
N LYS A 208 -5.40 6.46 19.71
CA LYS A 208 -6.26 6.03 18.59
C LYS A 208 -7.75 6.24 18.85
N ALA A 209 -8.18 6.25 20.11
CA ALA A 209 -9.53 6.60 20.47
C ALA A 209 -9.84 8.07 20.15
N GLY A 210 -8.89 8.98 20.36
CA GLY A 210 -9.02 10.40 19.98
C GLY A 210 -9.13 10.60 18.47
N GLU A 211 -8.35 9.87 17.68
CA GLU A 211 -8.46 9.88 16.20
C GLU A 211 -9.86 9.42 15.76
N LEU A 212 -10.34 8.31 16.31
CA LEU A 212 -11.66 7.76 15.99
C LEU A 212 -12.78 8.76 16.37
N ALA A 213 -12.70 9.35 17.56
CA ALA A 213 -13.67 10.36 18.01
C ALA A 213 -13.71 11.58 17.07
N ARG A 214 -12.55 12.03 16.58
CA ARG A 214 -12.47 13.11 15.59
C ARG A 214 -13.14 12.74 14.28
N TYR A 215 -12.85 11.55 13.71
CA TYR A 215 -13.48 11.10 12.47
C TYR A 215 -14.99 10.98 12.62
N THR A 216 -15.47 10.38 13.72
CA THR A 216 -16.91 10.24 13.97
C THR A 216 -17.59 11.60 14.14
N ALA A 217 -16.94 12.55 14.79
CA ALA A 217 -17.43 13.93 14.89
C ALA A 217 -17.52 14.63 13.53
N THR A 218 -16.49 14.42 12.66
CA THR A 218 -16.50 14.97 11.29
C THR A 218 -17.66 14.39 10.48
N LEU A 219 -17.84 13.07 10.49
CA LEU A 219 -18.96 12.43 9.80
C LEU A 219 -20.32 12.91 10.32
N ALA A 220 -20.48 13.03 11.65
CA ALA A 220 -21.71 13.51 12.27
C ALA A 220 -22.01 14.97 11.86
N ARG A 221 -21.00 15.85 11.88
CA ARG A 221 -21.11 17.25 11.46
C ARG A 221 -21.61 17.39 10.02
N HIS A 222 -21.11 16.55 9.13
CA HIS A 222 -21.49 16.53 7.72
C HIS A 222 -22.69 15.62 7.44
N ARG A 223 -23.30 15.02 8.47
CA ARG A 223 -24.43 14.08 8.36
C ARG A 223 -24.17 12.88 7.47
N VAL A 224 -22.91 12.42 7.41
CA VAL A 224 -22.52 11.26 6.61
C VAL A 224 -22.86 9.97 7.37
N PRO A 225 -23.73 9.11 6.85
CA PRO A 225 -24.07 7.86 7.50
C PRO A 225 -22.92 6.84 7.38
N TYR A 226 -22.57 6.20 8.51
CA TYR A 226 -21.68 5.04 8.54
C TYR A 226 -22.52 3.77 8.65
N ARG A 227 -22.38 2.84 7.68
CA ARG A 227 -23.21 1.65 7.54
C ARG A 227 -22.38 0.37 7.53
N PRO A 228 -22.22 -0.34 8.66
CA PRO A 228 -21.53 -1.63 8.71
C PRO A 228 -22.38 -2.76 8.11
N GLY A 229 -21.70 -3.81 7.60
CA GLY A 229 -22.32 -4.96 6.97
C GLY A 229 -22.91 -4.67 5.59
N ARG A 230 -22.32 -3.71 4.84
CA ARG A 230 -22.76 -3.37 3.48
C ARG A 230 -21.56 -3.15 2.57
N ALA A 231 -21.60 -3.74 1.39
CA ALA A 231 -20.56 -3.62 0.37
C ALA A 231 -21.11 -3.06 -0.94
N VAL A 232 -20.24 -2.48 -1.75
CA VAL A 232 -20.46 -2.19 -3.16
C VAL A 232 -20.31 -3.50 -3.92
N ILE A 233 -21.28 -3.84 -4.74
CA ILE A 233 -21.31 -5.08 -5.52
C ILE A 233 -21.37 -4.84 -7.03
N GLU A 234 -21.67 -3.62 -7.46
CA GLU A 234 -21.71 -3.23 -8.87
C GLU A 234 -21.64 -1.70 -9.02
N ALA A 235 -20.93 -1.21 -10.03
CA ALA A 235 -21.01 0.17 -10.49
C ALA A 235 -21.64 0.18 -11.89
N ARG A 236 -22.45 1.21 -12.18
CA ARG A 236 -23.19 1.32 -13.42
C ARG A 236 -23.02 2.70 -14.05
N GLY A 237 -23.01 2.71 -15.38
CA GLY A 237 -22.91 3.88 -16.22
C GLY A 237 -22.51 3.48 -17.63
N ALA A 238 -22.64 4.39 -18.59
CA ALA A 238 -22.25 4.12 -19.97
C ALA A 238 -20.76 4.44 -20.20
N ASP A 239 -20.35 5.64 -19.86
CA ASP A 239 -18.99 6.20 -20.05
C ASP A 239 -18.25 6.44 -18.73
N ARG A 240 -19.01 6.51 -17.64
CA ARG A 240 -18.54 6.74 -16.28
C ARG A 240 -19.58 6.29 -15.27
N VAL A 241 -19.19 6.18 -14.01
CA VAL A 241 -20.11 5.90 -12.91
C VAL A 241 -21.22 6.94 -12.85
N ARG A 242 -22.46 6.47 -12.75
CA ARG A 242 -23.67 7.25 -12.50
C ARG A 242 -24.41 6.74 -11.28
N GLU A 243 -24.29 5.45 -11.02
CA GLU A 243 -24.90 4.83 -9.87
C GLU A 243 -24.06 3.63 -9.39
N VAL A 244 -24.22 3.29 -8.13
CA VAL A 244 -23.56 2.17 -7.49
C VAL A 244 -24.58 1.33 -6.75
N VAL A 245 -24.60 0.02 -7.02
CA VAL A 245 -25.41 -0.95 -6.31
C VAL A 245 -24.64 -1.50 -5.12
N THR A 246 -25.28 -1.47 -3.97
CA THR A 246 -24.76 -2.00 -2.72
C THR A 246 -25.68 -3.05 -2.15
N ALA A 247 -25.17 -4.02 -1.40
CA ALA A 247 -26.00 -5.00 -0.70
C ALA A 247 -25.53 -5.17 0.75
N LYS A 248 -26.41 -5.65 1.62
CA LYS A 248 -25.98 -6.18 2.92
C LYS A 248 -25.19 -7.46 2.66
N VAL A 249 -24.12 -7.63 3.45
CA VAL A 249 -23.28 -8.82 3.39
C VAL A 249 -23.13 -9.47 4.76
N ARG A 250 -22.93 -10.79 4.77
CA ARG A 250 -22.61 -11.56 5.97
C ARG A 250 -21.14 -11.40 6.35
N ALA A 251 -20.71 -12.07 7.40
CA ALA A 251 -19.33 -12.01 7.87
C ALA A 251 -18.30 -12.55 6.86
N ASP A 252 -18.70 -13.46 6.01
CA ASP A 252 -17.90 -14.01 4.90
C ASP A 252 -18.01 -13.18 3.61
N TRP A 253 -18.80 -12.09 3.63
CA TRP A 253 -19.14 -11.20 2.52
C TRP A 253 -20.08 -11.80 1.47
N SER A 254 -20.74 -12.91 1.77
CA SER A 254 -21.85 -13.38 0.94
C SER A 254 -23.01 -12.38 0.98
N ILE A 255 -23.60 -12.10 -0.19
CA ILE A 255 -24.72 -11.15 -0.33
C ILE A 255 -25.96 -11.69 0.41
N VAL A 256 -26.69 -10.80 1.06
CA VAL A 256 -28.03 -11.06 1.58
C VAL A 256 -29.03 -10.63 0.49
N PRO A 257 -29.68 -11.57 -0.18
CA PRO A 257 -30.60 -11.23 -1.29
C PRO A 257 -31.75 -10.33 -0.85
N GLY A 258 -32.21 -9.46 -1.76
CA GLY A 258 -33.31 -8.53 -1.50
C GLY A 258 -32.95 -7.34 -0.62
N THR A 259 -31.64 -7.09 -0.40
CA THR A 259 -31.16 -5.95 0.39
C THR A 259 -30.42 -4.92 -0.45
N GLU A 260 -30.45 -5.07 -1.74
CA GLU A 260 -29.79 -4.21 -2.71
C GLU A 260 -30.34 -2.78 -2.59
N ARG A 261 -29.44 -1.80 -2.71
CA ARG A 261 -29.75 -0.37 -2.73
C ARG A 261 -28.83 0.31 -3.75
N THR A 262 -29.44 1.16 -4.56
CA THR A 262 -28.73 2.02 -5.50
C THR A 262 -28.46 3.37 -4.88
N TYR A 263 -27.26 3.90 -5.13
CA TYR A 263 -26.87 5.27 -4.81
C TYR A 263 -26.50 5.97 -6.12
N GLU A 264 -27.11 7.12 -6.37
CA GLU A 264 -26.71 8.01 -7.47
C GLU A 264 -25.46 8.78 -7.02
N VAL A 265 -24.35 8.54 -7.73
CA VAL A 265 -23.04 9.12 -7.45
C VAL A 265 -22.27 9.29 -8.76
N ASP A 266 -21.36 10.24 -8.78
CA ASP A 266 -20.43 10.43 -9.90
C ASP A 266 -19.04 9.83 -9.63
N ALA A 267 -18.78 9.43 -8.38
CA ALA A 267 -17.59 8.65 -8.05
C ALA A 267 -17.83 7.72 -6.85
N VAL A 268 -17.08 6.63 -6.84
CA VAL A 268 -16.97 5.71 -5.70
C VAL A 268 -15.50 5.39 -5.42
N CYS A 269 -15.12 5.37 -4.15
CA CYS A 269 -13.82 4.83 -3.79
C CYS A 269 -13.97 3.61 -2.88
N VAL A 270 -13.20 2.58 -3.19
CA VAL A 270 -13.24 1.30 -2.51
C VAL A 270 -11.89 0.98 -1.86
N GLY A 271 -11.90 0.53 -0.61
CA GLY A 271 -10.71 0.16 0.14
C GLY A 271 -10.84 -1.21 0.75
N HIS A 272 -10.07 -2.18 0.25
CA HIS A 272 -10.09 -3.56 0.73
C HIS A 272 -8.75 -3.94 1.39
N GLY A 273 -8.16 -2.99 2.13
CA GLY A 273 -6.83 -3.14 2.71
C GLY A 273 -5.71 -2.86 1.71
N PHE A 274 -4.53 -3.41 1.98
CA PHE A 274 -3.32 -3.12 1.23
C PHE A 274 -2.60 -4.40 0.81
N THR A 275 -1.83 -4.29 -0.27
CA THR A 275 -0.95 -5.34 -0.81
C THR A 275 0.49 -4.85 -0.69
N PRO A 276 1.42 -5.62 -0.12
CA PRO A 276 2.83 -5.24 -0.04
C PRO A 276 3.48 -5.14 -1.41
N GLN A 277 4.55 -4.35 -1.52
CA GLN A 277 5.41 -4.24 -2.71
C GLN A 277 6.70 -5.05 -2.51
N PRO A 278 6.69 -6.37 -2.68
CA PRO A 278 7.81 -7.24 -2.37
C PRO A 278 8.78 -7.46 -3.55
N GLU A 279 8.55 -6.83 -4.71
CA GLU A 279 9.28 -7.14 -5.95
C GLU A 279 10.79 -7.05 -5.78
N LEU A 280 11.27 -6.01 -5.06
CA LEU A 280 12.70 -5.87 -4.80
C LEU A 280 13.21 -6.92 -3.80
N ALA A 281 12.40 -7.29 -2.81
CA ALA A 281 12.72 -8.37 -1.87
C ALA A 281 12.80 -9.73 -2.58
N VAL A 282 11.90 -9.97 -3.53
CA VAL A 282 11.91 -11.18 -4.38
C VAL A 282 13.16 -11.18 -5.27
N ALA A 283 13.49 -10.06 -5.91
CA ALA A 283 14.72 -9.91 -6.71
C ALA A 283 15.97 -10.15 -5.85
N ALA A 284 15.98 -9.68 -4.60
CA ALA A 284 17.04 -9.94 -3.64
C ALA A 284 17.08 -11.40 -3.14
N GLY A 285 16.03 -12.20 -3.39
CA GLY A 285 15.93 -13.60 -2.97
C GLY A 285 15.43 -13.79 -1.56
N CYS A 286 14.74 -12.79 -0.99
CA CYS A 286 14.11 -12.90 0.31
C CYS A 286 12.92 -13.87 0.28
N VAL A 287 12.75 -14.66 1.33
CA VAL A 287 11.58 -15.53 1.48
C VAL A 287 10.37 -14.70 1.88
N LEU A 288 9.23 -15.01 1.26
CA LEU A 288 7.94 -14.43 1.61
C LEU A 288 7.10 -15.43 2.41
N ASP A 289 6.30 -14.90 3.33
CA ASP A 289 5.26 -15.63 4.06
C ASP A 289 3.93 -14.87 3.93
N GLY A 290 2.89 -15.54 3.46
CA GLY A 290 1.59 -14.90 3.20
C GLY A 290 1.66 -13.67 2.27
N GLY A 291 2.70 -13.58 1.43
CA GLY A 291 2.97 -12.43 0.54
C GLY A 291 3.82 -11.33 1.16
N PHE A 292 4.17 -11.40 2.44
CA PHE A 292 5.01 -10.44 3.15
C PHE A 292 6.45 -10.96 3.27
N VAL A 293 7.40 -10.04 3.37
CA VAL A 293 8.81 -10.41 3.57
C VAL A 293 9.00 -10.96 4.98
N ARG A 294 9.52 -12.20 5.06
CA ARG A 294 9.83 -12.82 6.34
C ARG A 294 11.06 -12.18 6.98
N VAL A 295 10.92 -11.75 8.22
CA VAL A 295 12.00 -11.13 9.01
C VAL A 295 12.08 -11.73 10.41
N ASP A 296 13.28 -11.64 11.00
CA ASP A 296 13.52 -12.01 12.40
C ASP A 296 13.19 -10.87 13.38
N GLY A 297 13.51 -11.06 14.65
CA GLY A 297 13.33 -10.06 15.71
C GLY A 297 14.13 -8.77 15.54
N ALA A 298 15.14 -8.76 14.69
CA ALA A 298 15.98 -7.59 14.37
C ALA A 298 15.69 -7.04 12.97
N GLN A 299 14.58 -7.45 12.34
CA GLN A 299 14.17 -7.09 10.97
C GLN A 299 15.15 -7.57 9.88
N ARG A 300 15.98 -8.59 10.17
CA ARG A 300 16.80 -9.23 9.15
C ARG A 300 15.93 -10.14 8.30
N THR A 301 16.13 -10.11 6.99
CA THR A 301 15.50 -11.05 6.06
C THR A 301 16.25 -12.39 6.05
N THR A 302 15.87 -13.28 5.18
CA THR A 302 16.58 -14.55 4.95
C THR A 302 17.87 -14.38 4.12
N VAL A 303 18.17 -13.17 3.67
CA VAL A 303 19.34 -12.83 2.88
C VAL A 303 20.28 -11.97 3.72
N ASP A 304 21.54 -12.42 3.81
CA ASP A 304 22.55 -11.71 4.59
C ASP A 304 22.76 -10.28 4.12
N GLY A 305 22.81 -9.33 5.06
CA GLY A 305 22.97 -7.90 4.80
C GLY A 305 21.70 -7.23 4.26
N VAL A 306 20.56 -7.96 4.12
CA VAL A 306 19.28 -7.40 3.69
C VAL A 306 18.27 -7.41 4.84
N PHE A 307 17.67 -6.24 5.08
CA PHE A 307 16.67 -5.99 6.12
C PHE A 307 15.37 -5.54 5.45
N ALA A 308 14.24 -5.72 6.13
CA ALA A 308 12.95 -5.21 5.66
C ALA A 308 12.13 -4.65 6.82
N ALA A 309 11.41 -3.56 6.56
CA ALA A 309 10.59 -2.89 7.57
C ALA A 309 9.36 -2.20 6.96
N GLY A 310 8.32 -2.09 7.75
CA GLY A 310 7.06 -1.44 7.37
C GLY A 310 6.12 -2.37 6.64
N GLU A 311 5.24 -1.81 5.83
CA GLU A 311 4.10 -2.52 5.22
C GLU A 311 4.49 -3.74 4.36
N ILE A 312 5.76 -3.88 3.97
CA ILE A 312 6.22 -5.07 3.24
C ILE A 312 6.41 -6.29 4.15
N THR A 313 6.46 -6.09 5.47
CA THR A 313 6.58 -7.17 6.48
C THR A 313 5.26 -7.48 7.18
N GLY A 314 4.23 -6.67 6.95
CA GLY A 314 2.89 -6.80 7.50
C GLY A 314 2.16 -5.46 7.51
N ILE A 315 0.85 -5.45 7.22
CA ILE A 315 0.06 -4.23 7.20
C ILE A 315 -0.23 -3.78 8.63
N GLY A 316 0.43 -2.72 9.07
CA GLY A 316 0.36 -2.25 10.45
C GLY A 316 0.16 -0.73 10.63
N GLY A 317 0.22 0.01 9.53
CA GLY A 317 0.15 1.48 9.54
C GLY A 317 1.46 2.15 9.95
N ALA A 318 1.48 3.49 9.85
CA ALA A 318 2.69 4.29 9.98
C ALA A 318 3.45 4.10 11.31
N VAL A 319 2.73 3.90 12.42
CA VAL A 319 3.35 3.69 13.75
C VAL A 319 4.13 2.38 13.79
N THR A 320 3.55 1.30 13.26
CA THR A 320 4.22 0.00 13.16
C THR A 320 5.41 0.10 12.22
N ALA A 321 5.20 0.72 11.05
CA ALA A 321 6.25 0.92 10.06
C ALA A 321 7.45 1.68 10.63
N ALA A 322 7.22 2.77 11.36
CA ALA A 322 8.29 3.54 12.00
C ALA A 322 9.01 2.73 13.09
N ALA A 323 8.29 1.97 13.91
CA ALA A 323 8.88 1.14 14.95
C ALA A 323 9.76 0.02 14.38
N GLU A 324 9.32 -0.62 13.30
CA GLU A 324 10.11 -1.61 12.55
C GLU A 324 11.33 -0.98 11.89
N GLY A 325 11.15 0.19 11.27
CA GLY A 325 12.25 0.95 10.69
C GLY A 325 13.35 1.29 11.70
N ALA A 326 12.96 1.69 12.91
CA ALA A 326 13.91 2.00 13.99
C ALA A 326 14.76 0.77 14.39
N VAL A 327 14.12 -0.41 14.48
CA VAL A 327 14.81 -1.68 14.73
C VAL A 327 15.74 -2.04 13.58
N ALA A 328 15.23 -1.98 12.34
CA ALA A 328 16.01 -2.30 11.13
C ALA A 328 17.23 -1.39 10.97
N GLY A 329 17.06 -0.08 11.18
CA GLY A 329 18.13 0.90 11.05
C GLY A 329 19.27 0.69 12.06
N CYS A 330 18.92 0.39 13.31
CA CYS A 330 19.90 0.06 14.34
C CYS A 330 20.67 -1.23 13.96
N ALA A 331 19.95 -2.30 13.61
CA ALA A 331 20.55 -3.58 13.29
C ALA A 331 21.40 -3.55 12.00
N ALA A 332 20.94 -2.83 10.97
CA ALA A 332 21.66 -2.69 9.70
C ALA A 332 23.00 -1.92 9.86
N ALA A 333 23.08 -1.03 10.84
CA ALA A 333 24.31 -0.34 11.17
C ALA A 333 25.29 -1.17 12.05
N GLY A 334 24.94 -2.43 12.36
CA GLY A 334 25.73 -3.32 13.22
C GLY A 334 25.45 -3.13 14.72
N GLY A 335 24.47 -2.31 15.09
CA GLY A 335 24.07 -2.10 16.48
C GLY A 335 23.06 -3.16 16.97
N GLU A 336 22.92 -3.28 18.29
CA GLU A 336 21.85 -4.07 18.90
C GLU A 336 20.63 -3.19 19.20
N PRO A 337 19.45 -3.51 18.66
CA PRO A 337 18.23 -2.77 18.98
C PRO A 337 17.92 -2.85 20.47
N SER A 338 17.73 -1.70 21.11
CA SER A 338 17.45 -1.65 22.54
C SER A 338 16.13 -2.39 22.89
N PRO A 339 15.99 -2.93 24.12
CA PRO A 339 14.74 -3.54 24.56
C PRO A 339 13.52 -2.60 24.45
N GLY A 340 13.76 -1.28 24.51
CA GLY A 340 12.70 -0.28 24.29
C GLY A 340 12.17 -0.27 22.87
N LEU A 341 13.04 -0.31 21.86
CA LEU A 341 12.66 -0.38 20.45
C LEU A 341 11.91 -1.67 20.14
N ILE A 342 12.40 -2.81 20.63
CA ILE A 342 11.74 -4.12 20.45
C ILE A 342 10.32 -4.08 21.04
N ARG A 343 10.16 -3.62 22.29
CA ARG A 343 8.84 -3.50 22.92
C ARG A 343 7.90 -2.54 22.18
N ALA A 344 8.42 -1.43 21.65
CA ALA A 344 7.61 -0.49 20.87
C ALA A 344 7.09 -1.14 19.59
N ARG A 345 7.94 -1.85 18.85
CA ARG A 345 7.57 -2.61 17.66
C ARG A 345 6.52 -3.69 17.97
N ASP A 346 6.75 -4.51 18.99
CA ASP A 346 5.85 -5.63 19.34
C ASP A 346 4.47 -5.12 19.78
N ARG A 347 4.44 -3.99 20.49
CA ARG A 347 3.18 -3.31 20.85
C ARG A 347 2.44 -2.85 19.60
N ALA A 348 3.14 -2.24 18.65
CA ALA A 348 2.54 -1.75 17.41
C ALA A 348 2.02 -2.91 16.56
N ARG A 349 2.75 -4.01 16.42
CA ARG A 349 2.32 -5.24 15.74
C ARG A 349 1.06 -5.84 16.38
N THR A 350 0.99 -5.89 17.70
CA THR A 350 -0.21 -6.37 18.42
C THR A 350 -1.46 -5.55 18.05
N PHE A 351 -1.32 -4.24 17.82
CA PHE A 351 -2.43 -3.40 17.33
C PHE A 351 -2.79 -3.74 15.88
N ALA A 352 -1.80 -3.93 15.01
CA ALA A 352 -2.00 -4.31 13.60
C ALA A 352 -2.74 -5.66 13.46
N GLU A 353 -2.34 -6.67 14.23
CA GLU A 353 -3.02 -7.98 14.27
C GLU A 353 -4.49 -7.84 14.67
N ARG A 354 -4.77 -6.96 15.61
CA ARG A 354 -6.13 -6.70 16.06
C ARG A 354 -6.96 -6.00 14.99
N LEU A 355 -6.37 -5.05 14.30
CA LEU A 355 -7.00 -4.37 13.18
C LEU A 355 -7.39 -5.38 12.09
N ALA A 356 -6.47 -6.27 11.72
CA ALA A 356 -6.74 -7.33 10.76
C ALA A 356 -7.86 -8.29 11.22
N THR A 357 -7.88 -8.63 12.52
CA THR A 357 -8.93 -9.48 13.10
C THR A 357 -10.30 -8.80 13.12
N ALA A 358 -10.35 -7.48 13.34
CA ALA A 358 -11.60 -6.72 13.39
C ALA A 358 -12.19 -6.44 12.00
N HIS A 359 -11.34 -6.39 10.97
CA HIS A 359 -11.74 -6.04 9.60
C HIS A 359 -11.20 -7.05 8.57
N PRO A 360 -11.56 -8.35 8.71
CA PRO A 360 -11.12 -9.38 7.77
C PRO A 360 -11.74 -9.14 6.38
N ILE A 361 -11.05 -9.62 5.35
CA ILE A 361 -11.62 -9.71 4.00
C ILE A 361 -12.40 -11.02 3.90
N GLY A 362 -13.71 -10.91 3.66
CA GLY A 362 -14.57 -12.07 3.48
C GLY A 362 -14.27 -12.79 2.16
N THR A 363 -14.23 -14.12 2.18
CA THR A 363 -13.85 -14.92 1.01
C THR A 363 -14.94 -15.00 -0.06
N ALA A 364 -16.19 -14.72 0.30
CA ALA A 364 -17.33 -14.82 -0.59
C ALA A 364 -17.49 -13.62 -1.56
N TRP A 365 -16.60 -12.60 -1.50
CA TRP A 365 -16.58 -11.53 -2.50
C TRP A 365 -16.49 -12.06 -3.94
N ARG A 366 -15.91 -13.26 -4.12
CA ARG A 366 -15.80 -13.93 -5.43
C ARG A 366 -17.17 -14.19 -6.06
N SER A 367 -18.22 -14.35 -5.26
CA SER A 367 -19.58 -14.54 -5.72
C SER A 367 -20.23 -13.28 -6.30
N TRP A 368 -19.58 -12.12 -6.20
CA TRP A 368 -20.04 -10.87 -6.82
C TRP A 368 -19.68 -10.82 -8.30
N LEU A 369 -18.65 -11.60 -8.71
CA LEU A 369 -18.13 -11.58 -10.07
C LEU A 369 -19.08 -12.24 -11.05
N ARG A 370 -19.18 -11.66 -12.24
CA ARG A 370 -19.84 -12.21 -13.41
C ARG A 370 -18.80 -12.63 -14.44
N GLU A 371 -19.17 -13.42 -15.42
CA GLU A 371 -18.24 -13.88 -16.47
C GLU A 371 -17.56 -12.71 -17.22
N ASP A 372 -18.29 -11.62 -17.43
CA ASP A 372 -17.82 -10.40 -18.09
C ASP A 372 -17.07 -9.43 -17.18
N THR A 373 -17.00 -9.70 -15.87
CA THR A 373 -16.27 -8.80 -14.94
C THR A 373 -14.78 -8.78 -15.27
N ILE A 374 -14.27 -7.60 -15.58
CA ILE A 374 -12.84 -7.40 -15.84
C ILE A 374 -12.04 -7.63 -14.55
N VAL A 375 -11.01 -8.46 -14.61
CA VAL A 375 -10.07 -8.72 -13.50
C VAL A 375 -8.73 -8.03 -13.74
N CYS A 376 -8.21 -8.06 -14.97
CA CYS A 376 -7.02 -7.32 -15.35
C CYS A 376 -7.40 -6.11 -16.21
N ARG A 377 -7.37 -4.89 -15.64
CA ARG A 377 -7.74 -3.66 -16.36
C ARG A 377 -6.78 -3.29 -17.51
N CYS A 378 -5.52 -3.70 -17.43
CA CYS A 378 -4.52 -3.38 -18.45
C CYS A 378 -4.69 -4.20 -19.73
N GLU A 379 -5.14 -5.44 -19.59
CA GLU A 379 -5.29 -6.41 -20.68
C GLU A 379 -6.77 -6.77 -20.88
N GLU A 380 -7.67 -6.12 -20.15
CA GLU A 380 -9.15 -6.30 -20.19
C GLU A 380 -9.58 -7.76 -20.01
N THR A 381 -8.75 -8.57 -19.33
CA THR A 381 -9.04 -9.99 -19.10
C THR A 381 -10.20 -10.15 -18.13
N THR A 382 -11.22 -10.88 -18.53
CA THR A 382 -12.44 -11.11 -17.75
C THR A 382 -12.32 -12.29 -16.77
N TYR A 383 -13.22 -12.35 -15.81
CA TYR A 383 -13.32 -13.46 -14.87
C TYR A 383 -13.64 -14.78 -15.58
N GLY A 384 -14.53 -14.76 -16.59
CA GLY A 384 -14.86 -15.94 -17.37
C GLY A 384 -13.69 -16.50 -18.16
N GLU A 385 -12.84 -15.64 -18.76
CA GLU A 385 -11.63 -16.06 -19.44
C GLU A 385 -10.62 -16.69 -18.48
N LEU A 386 -10.41 -16.07 -17.31
CA LEU A 386 -9.52 -16.59 -16.28
C LEU A 386 -9.95 -17.95 -15.74
N THR A 387 -11.24 -18.12 -15.45
CA THR A 387 -11.77 -19.38 -14.90
C THR A 387 -11.74 -20.50 -15.92
N ARG A 388 -12.03 -20.22 -17.18
CA ARG A 388 -11.90 -21.22 -18.28
C ARG A 388 -10.45 -21.66 -18.43
N ALA A 389 -9.52 -20.71 -18.51
CA ALA A 389 -8.09 -21.03 -18.64
C ALA A 389 -7.53 -21.77 -17.42
N ALA A 390 -7.97 -21.42 -16.22
CA ALA A 390 -7.55 -22.11 -14.98
C ALA A 390 -8.07 -23.55 -14.89
N GLY A 391 -9.19 -23.84 -15.54
CA GLY A 391 -9.77 -25.21 -15.65
C GLY A 391 -9.13 -26.04 -16.77
N ASP A 392 -8.32 -25.46 -17.65
CA ASP A 392 -7.67 -26.16 -18.73
C ASP A 392 -6.39 -26.86 -18.25
N ALA A 393 -6.32 -28.18 -18.47
CA ALA A 393 -5.14 -29.00 -18.15
C ALA A 393 -3.88 -28.57 -18.93
N ALA A 394 -4.03 -27.90 -20.07
CA ALA A 394 -2.92 -27.32 -20.84
C ALA A 394 -2.37 -26.03 -20.24
N CYS A 395 -3.02 -25.47 -19.18
CA CYS A 395 -2.64 -24.22 -18.54
C CYS A 395 -2.24 -24.43 -17.07
N PRO A 396 -1.21 -25.26 -16.76
CA PRO A 396 -0.84 -25.57 -15.38
C PRO A 396 -0.12 -24.39 -14.74
N GLY A 397 -0.76 -23.79 -13.74
CA GLY A 397 -0.16 -22.79 -12.88
C GLY A 397 -0.17 -21.35 -13.41
N PRO A 398 0.31 -20.41 -12.57
CA PRO A 398 0.16 -18.95 -12.80
C PRO A 398 0.90 -18.45 -14.04
N HIS A 399 2.01 -19.08 -14.42
CA HIS A 399 2.78 -18.66 -15.60
C HIS A 399 2.03 -18.97 -16.89
N ALA A 400 1.50 -20.19 -17.02
CA ALA A 400 0.72 -20.60 -18.18
C ALA A 400 -0.58 -19.78 -18.27
N LEU A 401 -1.26 -19.57 -17.14
CA LEU A 401 -2.45 -18.72 -17.05
C LEU A 401 -2.17 -17.29 -17.55
N LYS A 402 -1.04 -16.72 -17.15
CA LYS A 402 -0.60 -15.40 -17.61
C LYS A 402 -0.37 -15.35 -19.11
N LEU A 403 0.24 -16.37 -19.70
CA LEU A 403 0.50 -16.44 -21.14
C LEU A 403 -0.80 -16.70 -21.93
N GLY A 404 -1.67 -17.55 -21.42
CA GLY A 404 -2.94 -17.90 -22.07
C GLY A 404 -4.00 -16.79 -22.02
N THR A 405 -4.05 -16.01 -20.93
CA THR A 405 -5.07 -14.97 -20.74
C THR A 405 -4.53 -13.54 -20.82
N ARG A 406 -3.23 -13.36 -20.90
CA ARG A 406 -2.51 -12.08 -20.83
C ARG A 406 -2.65 -11.34 -19.49
N ALA A 407 -3.41 -11.84 -18.52
CA ALA A 407 -3.56 -11.24 -17.19
C ALA A 407 -2.19 -11.00 -16.53
N GLY A 408 -1.86 -9.76 -16.21
CA GLY A 408 -0.59 -9.36 -15.62
C GLY A 408 0.55 -9.12 -16.62
N LEU A 409 0.30 -9.11 -17.95
CA LEU A 409 1.29 -8.71 -18.96
C LEU A 409 1.33 -7.20 -19.19
N GLY A 410 0.30 -6.47 -18.81
CA GLY A 410 0.21 -5.02 -19.00
C GLY A 410 1.24 -4.21 -18.20
N PRO A 411 1.21 -2.88 -18.28
CA PRO A 411 2.23 -1.97 -17.73
C PRO A 411 2.53 -2.19 -16.24
N CYS A 412 1.50 -2.55 -15.42
CA CYS A 412 1.71 -2.85 -14.00
C CYS A 412 2.43 -4.18 -13.73
N GLN A 413 2.62 -5.02 -14.77
CA GLN A 413 3.30 -6.31 -14.67
C GLN A 413 2.70 -7.24 -13.59
N GLY A 414 1.38 -7.21 -13.43
CA GLY A 414 0.65 -8.02 -12.46
C GLY A 414 0.68 -7.52 -11.02
N ARG A 415 1.25 -6.34 -10.74
CA ARG A 415 1.29 -5.79 -9.37
C ARG A 415 -0.11 -5.53 -8.82
N ILE A 416 -1.02 -5.09 -9.66
CA ILE A 416 -2.40 -4.78 -9.27
C ILE A 416 -3.27 -6.05 -9.30
N CYS A 417 -3.36 -6.73 -10.43
CA CYS A 417 -4.25 -7.89 -10.60
C CYS A 417 -3.67 -9.21 -10.08
N GLY A 418 -2.35 -9.34 -9.98
CA GLY A 418 -1.68 -10.61 -9.65
C GLY A 418 -2.16 -11.26 -8.35
N PRO A 419 -2.24 -10.53 -7.21
CA PRO A 419 -2.77 -11.10 -5.97
C PRO A 419 -4.20 -11.63 -6.12
N THR A 420 -5.06 -10.87 -6.81
CA THR A 420 -6.46 -11.26 -7.08
C THR A 420 -6.53 -12.47 -8.02
N VAL A 421 -5.75 -12.48 -9.10
CA VAL A 421 -5.67 -13.62 -10.03
C VAL A 421 -5.21 -14.89 -9.30
N SER A 422 -4.17 -14.79 -8.47
CA SER A 422 -3.70 -15.91 -7.66
C SER A 422 -4.78 -16.41 -6.70
N GLU A 423 -5.53 -15.52 -6.09
CA GLU A 423 -6.62 -15.86 -5.18
C GLU A 423 -7.80 -16.55 -5.90
N LEU A 424 -8.14 -16.09 -7.11
CA LEU A 424 -9.22 -16.66 -7.91
C LEU A 424 -8.87 -18.04 -8.51
N CYS A 425 -7.64 -18.21 -8.95
CA CYS A 425 -7.19 -19.39 -9.70
C CYS A 425 -6.39 -20.40 -8.86
N GLY A 426 -6.26 -20.17 -7.53
CA GLY A 426 -5.60 -21.10 -6.61
C GLY A 426 -4.07 -21.16 -6.74
N GLY A 427 -3.46 -20.21 -7.42
CA GLY A 427 -2.00 -20.14 -7.57
C GLY A 427 -1.35 -19.42 -6.38
N THR A 428 -0.28 -20.00 -5.84
CA THR A 428 0.51 -19.39 -4.76
C THR A 428 1.88 -18.89 -5.23
N GLU A 429 2.31 -19.25 -6.42
CA GLU A 429 3.64 -18.90 -6.93
C GLU A 429 3.68 -17.46 -7.42
N ARG A 430 4.55 -16.68 -6.81
CA ARG A 430 4.96 -15.38 -7.36
C ARG A 430 6.11 -15.58 -8.32
N HIS A 431 6.13 -14.81 -9.39
CA HIS A 431 7.22 -14.83 -10.35
C HIS A 431 8.53 -14.38 -9.67
N HIS A 432 9.53 -15.24 -9.66
CA HIS A 432 10.90 -14.92 -9.29
C HIS A 432 11.56 -14.15 -10.42
N ARG A 433 11.46 -12.82 -10.40
CA ARG A 433 12.10 -11.97 -11.40
C ARG A 433 13.27 -11.21 -10.76
N PRO A 434 14.42 -11.14 -11.45
CA PRO A 434 15.56 -10.33 -11.00
C PRO A 434 15.28 -8.82 -11.15
N ILE A 435 14.29 -8.45 -11.97
CA ILE A 435 13.91 -7.06 -12.24
C ILE A 435 12.69 -6.70 -11.39
N ALA A 436 12.90 -5.78 -10.46
CA ALA A 436 11.86 -5.32 -9.52
C ALA A 436 10.92 -4.27 -10.13
N GLN A 437 11.40 -3.46 -11.06
CA GLN A 437 10.61 -2.42 -11.74
C GLN A 437 10.88 -2.46 -13.25
N PRO A 438 9.87 -2.12 -14.09
CA PRO A 438 10.05 -2.01 -15.52
C PRO A 438 11.16 -1.00 -15.88
N ILE A 439 11.98 -1.37 -16.84
CA ILE A 439 13.06 -0.54 -17.39
C ILE A 439 12.93 -0.52 -18.91
N ARG A 440 13.17 0.62 -19.52
CA ARG A 440 13.19 0.76 -20.99
C ARG A 440 14.49 0.15 -21.56
N LEU A 441 14.43 -0.45 -22.74
CA LEU A 441 15.61 -1.04 -23.38
C LEU A 441 16.74 -0.03 -23.57
N GLY A 442 16.43 1.22 -23.94
CA GLY A 442 17.44 2.28 -24.06
C GLY A 442 18.11 2.63 -22.72
N GLU A 443 17.36 2.59 -21.60
CA GLU A 443 17.91 2.80 -20.27
C GLU A 443 18.78 1.59 -19.84
N LEU A 444 18.39 0.38 -20.24
CA LEU A 444 19.18 -0.82 -19.96
C LEU A 444 20.50 -0.82 -20.75
N ALA A 445 20.49 -0.32 -21.98
CA ALA A 445 21.68 -0.21 -22.84
C ALA A 445 22.59 0.98 -22.48
N ALA A 446 22.07 2.00 -21.74
CA ALA A 446 22.86 3.16 -21.34
C ALA A 446 23.97 2.74 -20.34
N ARG A 447 25.09 3.46 -20.37
CA ARG A 447 26.17 3.27 -19.40
C ARG A 447 25.73 3.70 -18.00
N THR A 448 26.24 3.05 -16.98
CA THR A 448 26.06 3.43 -15.58
C THR A 448 27.00 4.57 -15.24
N GLU A 449 26.55 5.59 -14.50
CA GLU A 449 27.43 6.66 -14.01
C GLU A 449 28.57 6.05 -13.19
N GLY A 450 29.82 6.33 -13.58
CA GLY A 450 31.04 5.83 -12.91
C GLY A 450 31.59 4.51 -13.47
N GLU A 451 31.04 3.94 -14.53
CA GLU A 451 31.70 2.88 -15.27
C GLU A 451 32.86 3.47 -16.08
N PRO A 452 34.10 2.89 -16.02
CA PRO A 452 35.22 3.32 -16.85
C PRO A 452 34.90 3.14 -18.34
N GLU A 453 35.53 3.96 -19.19
CA GLU A 453 35.41 3.91 -20.66
C GLU A 453 35.87 2.58 -21.23
#